data_482500beea26133241c913795e5b1dc1
#
_entry.id   482500beea26133241c913795e5b1dc1
#
_cell.length_a   1.000
_cell.length_b   1.000
_cell.length_c   1.000
_cell.angle_alpha   90.00
_cell.angle_beta   90.00
_cell.angle_gamma   90.00
#
_symmetry.space_group_name_H-M   'P 1'
#
loop_
_entity.id
_entity.type
_entity.pdbx_description
1 polymer ?
#
loop_
_entity_poly.entity_id
_entity_poly.type
_entity_poly.pdbx_seq_one_letter_code
_entity_poly.pdbx_strand_id
1 'polypeptide(L)' 'MEEIIEILMRRDGISRDEAEEYLQDCVNELQDCMAEGGFLYQLEDIVAYNLGLEPDYLDVLLNEMI' A
#
# COMPACT_ATOMS: atom_id res chain seq x y z
N MET A 1 5.87 -8.15 0.05
CA MET A 1 5.92 -6.77 -0.51
C MET A 1 6.58 -6.69 -1.86
N GLU A 2 7.41 -7.64 -2.22
CA GLU A 2 8.05 -7.67 -3.54
C GLU A 2 7.04 -7.63 -4.69
N GLU A 3 5.94 -8.34 -4.55
CA GLU A 3 4.89 -8.39 -5.56
C GLU A 3 4.36 -6.98 -5.87
N ILE A 4 4.08 -6.21 -4.84
CA ILE A 4 3.56 -4.86 -5.00
C ILE A 4 4.62 -3.93 -5.60
N ILE A 5 5.86 -4.06 -5.14
CA ILE A 5 6.98 -3.28 -5.67
C ILE A 5 7.15 -3.54 -7.17
N GLU A 6 7.13 -4.81 -7.57
CA GLU A 6 7.24 -5.17 -8.98
C GLU A 6 6.10 -4.60 -9.83
N ILE A 7 4.87 -4.64 -9.30
CA ILE A 7 3.72 -4.07 -9.99
C ILE A 7 3.91 -2.57 -10.20
N LEU A 8 4.32 -1.85 -9.16
CA LEU A 8 4.53 -0.41 -9.25
C LEU A 8 5.63 -0.06 -10.24
N MET A 9 6.75 -0.78 -10.21
CA MET A 9 7.85 -0.56 -11.14
C MET A 9 7.41 -0.76 -12.59
N ARG A 10 6.66 -1.83 -12.85
CA ARG A 10 6.22 -2.19 -14.19
C ARG A 10 5.14 -1.27 -14.71
N ARG A 11 4.16 -0.95 -13.87
CA ARG A 11 3.02 -0.13 -14.26
C ARG A 11 3.40 1.34 -14.46
N ASP A 12 4.19 1.88 -13.53
CA ASP A 12 4.50 3.31 -13.51
C ASP A 12 5.87 3.65 -14.10
N GLY A 13 6.65 2.64 -14.45
CA GLY A 13 7.98 2.86 -15.02
C GLY A 13 8.94 3.53 -14.06
N ILE A 14 8.80 3.29 -12.78
CA ILE A 14 9.64 3.88 -11.73
C ILE A 14 10.72 2.92 -11.26
N SER A 15 11.72 3.45 -10.57
CA SER A 15 12.78 2.63 -10.00
C SER A 15 12.28 1.86 -8.77
N ARG A 16 13.03 0.86 -8.34
CA ARG A 16 12.72 0.11 -7.14
C ARG A 16 12.69 1.04 -5.91
N ASP A 17 13.65 1.94 -5.81
CA ASP A 17 13.73 2.87 -4.68
C ASP A 17 12.47 3.75 -4.60
N GLU A 18 12.01 4.24 -5.74
CA GLU A 18 10.77 5.02 -5.79
C GLU A 18 9.56 4.17 -5.41
N ALA A 19 9.50 2.95 -5.90
CA ALA A 19 8.40 2.03 -5.57
C ALA A 19 8.37 1.73 -4.07
N GLU A 20 9.52 1.51 -3.47
CA GLU A 20 9.62 1.27 -2.03
C GLU A 20 9.17 2.49 -1.23
N GLU A 21 9.51 3.68 -1.70
CA GLU A 21 9.11 4.92 -1.05
C GLU A 21 7.58 5.11 -1.08
N TYR A 22 6.96 4.89 -2.24
CA TYR A 22 5.50 4.97 -2.35
C TYR A 22 4.82 3.93 -1.46
N LEU A 23 5.35 2.72 -1.44
CA LEU A 23 4.81 1.66 -0.60
C LEU A 23 4.94 2.01 0.88
N GLN A 24 6.07 2.55 1.29
CA GLN A 24 6.30 2.93 2.68
C GLN A 24 5.34 4.05 3.11
N ASP A 25 5.10 5.04 2.25
CA ASP A 25 4.15 6.10 2.54
C ASP A 25 2.74 5.53 2.75
N CYS A 26 2.34 4.57 1.91
CA CYS A 26 1.06 3.91 2.04
C CYS A 26 0.96 3.14 3.35
N VAL A 27 1.99 2.39 3.70
CA VAL A 27 2.04 1.62 4.96
C VAL A 27 1.93 2.57 6.16
N ASN A 28 2.61 3.71 6.12
CA ASN A 28 2.55 4.68 7.21
C ASN A 28 1.13 5.21 7.39
N GLU A 29 0.43 5.52 6.29
CA GLU A 29 -0.96 5.97 6.37
C GLU A 29 -1.89 4.88 6.90
N LEU A 30 -1.67 3.63 6.49
CA LEU A 30 -2.44 2.51 6.98
C LEU A 30 -2.27 2.36 8.49
N GLN A 31 -1.05 2.44 8.98
CA GLN A 31 -0.75 2.34 10.40
C GLN A 31 -1.41 3.47 11.20
N ASP A 32 -1.35 4.69 10.70
CA ASP A 32 -2.00 5.84 11.34
C ASP A 32 -3.52 5.65 11.39
N CYS A 33 -4.11 5.20 10.30
CA CYS A 33 -5.55 4.96 10.24
C CYS A 33 -5.97 3.89 11.25
N MET A 34 -5.23 2.80 11.32
CA MET A 34 -5.52 1.72 12.27
C MET A 34 -5.37 2.18 13.71
N ALA A 35 -4.37 3.01 14.00
CA ALA A 35 -4.13 3.54 15.34
C ALA A 35 -5.29 4.44 15.79
N GLU A 36 -5.94 5.10 14.85
CA GLU A 36 -7.08 5.96 15.13
C GLU A 36 -8.42 5.21 15.12
N GLY A 37 -8.38 3.89 14.94
CA GLY A 37 -9.59 3.07 14.92
C GLY A 37 -10.30 3.06 13.57
N GLY A 38 -9.56 3.28 12.47
CA GLY A 38 -10.13 3.31 11.14
C GLY A 38 -10.79 1.99 10.73
N PHE A 39 -11.83 2.12 9.90
CA PHE A 39 -12.57 0.97 9.40
C PHE A 39 -11.89 0.39 8.14
N LEU A 40 -12.24 -0.86 7.84
CA LEU A 40 -11.66 -1.57 6.70
C LEU A 40 -11.79 -0.79 5.39
N TYR A 41 -12.96 -0.20 5.12
CA TYR A 41 -13.17 0.56 3.89
C TYR A 41 -12.22 1.76 3.78
N GLN A 42 -11.83 2.35 4.91
CA GLN A 42 -10.87 3.45 4.92
C GLN A 42 -9.49 2.98 4.53
N LEU A 43 -9.10 1.78 4.99
CA LEU A 43 -7.82 1.18 4.62
C LEU A 43 -7.79 0.85 3.12
N GLU A 44 -8.89 0.33 2.59
CA GLU A 44 -8.99 0.06 1.16
C GLU A 44 -8.85 1.33 0.33
N ASP A 45 -9.46 2.43 0.78
CA ASP A 45 -9.36 3.72 0.11
C ASP A 45 -7.91 4.24 0.11
N ILE A 46 -7.19 4.05 1.19
CA ILE A 46 -5.78 4.45 1.29
C ILE A 46 -4.94 3.71 0.26
N VAL A 47 -5.13 2.41 0.14
CA VAL A 47 -4.42 1.60 -0.85
C VAL A 47 -4.74 2.06 -2.27
N ALA A 48 -6.02 2.25 -2.57
CA ALA A 48 -6.44 2.70 -3.89
C ALA A 48 -5.90 4.09 -4.22
N TYR A 49 -5.92 5.00 -3.27
CA TYR A 49 -5.49 6.38 -3.47
C TYR A 49 -3.97 6.49 -3.65
N ASN A 50 -3.19 5.80 -2.79
CA ASN A 50 -1.74 5.93 -2.81
C ASN A 50 -1.08 5.09 -3.89
N LEU A 51 -1.56 3.88 -4.11
CA LEU A 51 -0.93 2.93 -5.00
C LEU A 51 -1.70 2.68 -6.29
N GLY A 52 -2.98 3.06 -6.31
CA GLY A 52 -3.85 2.79 -7.45
C GLY A 52 -4.09 1.30 -7.67
N LEU A 53 -3.99 0.50 -6.62
CA LEU A 53 -4.20 -0.94 -6.67
C LEU A 53 -5.59 -1.31 -6.22
N GLU A 54 -6.03 -2.50 -6.62
CA GLU A 54 -7.32 -3.04 -6.21
C GLU A 54 -7.33 -3.32 -4.70
N PRO A 55 -8.52 -3.27 -4.05
CA PRO A 55 -8.63 -3.53 -2.60
C PRO A 55 -8.05 -4.86 -2.15
N ASP A 56 -8.01 -5.86 -3.03
CA ASP A 56 -7.46 -7.19 -2.71
C ASP A 56 -6.02 -7.12 -2.21
N TYR A 57 -5.26 -6.13 -2.66
CA TYR A 57 -3.87 -5.96 -2.22
C TYR A 57 -3.75 -5.51 -0.76
N LEU A 58 -4.84 -5.06 -0.15
CA LEU A 58 -4.84 -4.71 1.26
C LEU A 58 -4.49 -5.94 2.12
N ASP A 59 -5.00 -7.11 1.76
CA ASP A 59 -4.70 -8.34 2.50
C ASP A 59 -3.20 -8.65 2.46
N VAL A 60 -2.56 -8.45 1.31
CA VAL A 60 -1.11 -8.65 1.17
C VAL A 60 -0.35 -7.69 2.10
N LEU A 61 -0.75 -6.42 2.10
CA LEU A 61 -0.11 -5.41 2.94
C LEU A 61 -0.28 -5.70 4.42
N LEU A 62 -1.50 -6.05 4.83
CA LEU A 62 -1.77 -6.36 6.23
C LEU A 62 -0.99 -7.57 6.72
N ASN A 63 -0.86 -8.60 5.89
CA ASN A 63 -0.07 -9.78 6.22
C ASN A 63 1.40 -9.45 6.45
N GLU A 64 1.95 -8.54 5.65
CA GLU A 64 3.35 -8.13 5.78
C GLU A 64 3.58 -7.20 6.97
N MET A 65 2.54 -6.47 7.39
CA MET A 65 2.63 -5.52 8.50
C MET A 65 2.49 -6.17 9.88
N ILE A 66 1.98 -7.39 9.95
CA ILE A 66 1.72 -8.09 11.22
C ILE A 66 2.93 -8.94 11.67
#